data_ad9f927b63cb9fe295ffa1e714777d22
#
_entry.id   ad9f927b63cb9fe295ffa1e714777d22
#
_cell.length_a   1.000
_cell.length_b   1.000
_cell.length_c   1.000
_cell.angle_alpha   90.00
_cell.angle_beta   90.00
_cell.angle_gamma   90.00
#
_symmetry.space_group_name_H-M   'P 1'
#
loop_
_entity.id
_entity.type
_entity.pdbx_description
1 polymer ?
#
loop_
_entity_poly.entity_id
_entity_poly.type
_entity_poly.pdbx_seq_one_letter_code
_entity_poly.pdbx_strand_id
1 'polypeptide(L)'
;MKKNYEPKITEQEIYKNWEDSEFFTAKPDESKEPFCIMIPPPNVTGTLHMGHGFQNTLMDALVRHKRMSGFDVLWQVGVDHAGIATQMVVERQLESEGLTREGIGRKEFEKKVWDWKEKSGSKITQQLRRLGASVDWSREAFTMSDDLSLAVKEVFIRLYDEGLIYRGERLVNWDTVLGTALSDLEVSSEEENGSLWHIDYKIEDGSTLTVATTRPETLLGDTALAVNPEDDRYKNLIGKKASVPLVNREITILSLIHI
;
A
#
# COMPACT_ATOMS: atom_id res chain seq x y z
N MET A 1 -32.99 28.20 28.79
CA MET A 1 -32.92 27.46 27.53
C MET A 1 -33.17 28.41 26.38
N LYS A 2 -32.27 28.41 25.33
CA LYS A 2 -32.54 29.15 24.10
C LYS A 2 -33.77 28.55 23.42
N LYS A 3 -34.60 29.39 22.82
CA LYS A 3 -35.88 28.99 22.19
C LYS A 3 -35.69 28.08 20.97
N ASN A 4 -34.53 28.16 20.32
CA ASN A 4 -34.15 27.38 19.12
C ASN A 4 -32.87 26.59 19.40
N TYR A 5 -32.81 25.37 18.87
CA TYR A 5 -31.60 24.54 18.86
C TYR A 5 -30.59 25.09 17.83
N GLU A 6 -29.39 25.39 18.30
CA GLU A 6 -28.28 25.87 17.47
C GLU A 6 -27.16 24.80 17.42
N PRO A 7 -27.18 23.87 16.44
CA PRO A 7 -26.29 22.72 16.44
C PRO A 7 -24.81 23.10 16.52
N LYS A 8 -24.41 24.13 15.78
CA LYS A 8 -22.98 24.55 15.72
C LYS A 8 -22.38 24.95 17.06
N ILE A 9 -23.18 25.46 17.96
CA ILE A 9 -22.75 25.88 19.30
C ILE A 9 -23.00 24.77 20.31
N THR A 10 -24.22 24.27 20.36
CA THR A 10 -24.64 23.30 21.39
C THR A 10 -23.88 21.98 21.30
N GLU A 11 -23.65 21.46 20.07
CA GLU A 11 -22.94 20.20 19.89
C GLU A 11 -21.45 20.32 20.26
N GLN A 12 -20.81 21.46 19.97
CA GLN A 12 -19.42 21.70 20.37
C GLN A 12 -19.25 21.81 21.88
N GLU A 13 -20.19 22.51 22.56
CA GLU A 13 -20.19 22.63 24.03
C GLU A 13 -20.37 21.26 24.71
N ILE A 14 -21.30 20.44 24.18
CA ILE A 14 -21.55 19.09 24.70
C ILE A 14 -20.32 18.22 24.49
N TYR A 15 -19.76 18.20 23.29
CA TYR A 15 -18.62 17.36 22.99
C TYR A 15 -17.39 17.74 23.82
N LYS A 16 -17.13 19.04 23.97
CA LYS A 16 -16.08 19.53 24.85
C LYS A 16 -16.26 19.05 26.29
N ASN A 17 -17.50 19.12 26.81
CA ASN A 17 -17.78 18.62 28.16
C ASN A 17 -17.51 17.12 28.28
N TRP A 18 -17.78 16.32 27.25
CA TRP A 18 -17.47 14.89 27.25
C TRP A 18 -15.95 14.61 27.27
N GLU A 19 -15.16 15.38 26.54
CA GLU A 19 -13.69 15.26 26.56
C GLU A 19 -13.13 15.73 27.92
N ASP A 20 -13.52 16.90 28.39
CA ASP A 20 -13.07 17.47 29.69
C ASP A 20 -13.44 16.56 30.88
N SER A 21 -14.53 15.80 30.77
CA SER A 21 -14.99 14.85 31.78
C SER A 21 -14.45 13.41 31.56
N GLU A 22 -13.65 13.18 30.56
CA GLU A 22 -13.06 11.86 30.22
C GLU A 22 -14.09 10.73 30.09
N PHE A 23 -15.33 11.02 29.65
CA PHE A 23 -16.40 10.01 29.60
C PHE A 23 -16.11 8.81 28.70
N PHE A 24 -15.24 8.95 27.75
CA PHE A 24 -14.90 7.91 26.77
C PHE A 24 -13.51 7.33 26.97
N THR A 25 -12.76 7.81 27.94
CA THR A 25 -11.44 7.29 28.30
C THR A 25 -11.58 5.90 28.90
N ALA A 26 -10.92 4.92 28.30
CA ALA A 26 -10.92 3.55 28.80
C ALA A 26 -10.12 3.46 30.10
N LYS A 27 -10.75 2.95 31.14
CA LYS A 27 -10.14 2.71 32.46
C LYS A 27 -10.28 1.21 32.73
N PRO A 28 -9.22 0.39 32.49
CA PRO A 28 -9.30 -1.07 32.64
C PRO A 28 -9.94 -1.48 33.97
N ASP A 29 -10.97 -2.31 33.92
CA ASP A 29 -11.73 -2.79 35.06
C ASP A 29 -11.94 -4.30 34.93
N GLU A 30 -11.11 -5.09 35.64
CA GLU A 30 -11.15 -6.54 35.62
C GLU A 30 -12.49 -7.14 36.08
N SER A 31 -13.35 -6.38 36.73
CA SER A 31 -14.68 -6.82 37.13
C SER A 31 -15.71 -6.78 36.01
N LYS A 32 -15.38 -6.17 34.87
CA LYS A 32 -16.25 -6.03 33.70
C LYS A 32 -15.76 -6.82 32.51
N GLU A 33 -16.71 -7.23 31.68
CA GLU A 33 -16.38 -7.85 30.39
C GLU A 33 -15.79 -6.82 29.43
N PRO A 34 -14.61 -7.06 28.84
CA PRO A 34 -13.99 -6.11 27.93
C PRO A 34 -14.67 -6.10 26.56
N PHE A 35 -14.79 -4.93 25.97
CA PHE A 35 -15.24 -4.75 24.60
C PHE A 35 -14.40 -3.70 23.89
N CYS A 36 -13.67 -4.11 22.84
CA CYS A 36 -12.79 -3.25 22.08
C CYS A 36 -13.18 -3.23 20.60
N ILE A 37 -13.31 -2.04 20.03
CA ILE A 37 -13.36 -1.83 18.57
C ILE A 37 -12.20 -0.92 18.19
N MET A 38 -11.52 -1.24 17.12
CA MET A 38 -10.55 -0.36 16.49
C MET A 38 -11.20 0.31 15.27
N ILE A 39 -11.08 1.64 15.18
CA ILE A 39 -11.48 2.35 13.97
C ILE A 39 -10.57 1.91 12.81
N PRO A 40 -11.08 1.58 11.61
CA PRO A 40 -10.22 1.54 10.43
C PRO A 40 -9.59 2.91 10.24
N PRO A 41 -8.26 3.02 10.38
CA PRO A 41 -7.61 4.33 10.46
C PRO A 41 -7.72 5.06 9.13
N PRO A 42 -8.36 6.25 9.09
CA PRO A 42 -8.42 7.02 7.85
C PRO A 42 -7.04 7.49 7.42
N ASN A 43 -6.83 7.49 6.09
CA ASN A 43 -5.61 7.97 5.47
C ASN A 43 -5.46 9.49 5.65
N VAL A 44 -4.24 9.96 5.95
CA VAL A 44 -3.95 11.40 6.06
C VAL A 44 -3.86 12.11 4.70
N THR A 45 -4.58 11.60 3.70
CA THR A 45 -4.59 12.13 2.31
C THR A 45 -5.61 13.24 2.08
N GLY A 46 -6.53 13.47 3.03
CA GLY A 46 -7.57 14.46 2.83
C GLY A 46 -8.56 14.58 3.99
N THR A 47 -9.84 14.62 3.64
CA THR A 47 -10.96 14.78 4.58
C THR A 47 -11.83 13.53 4.61
N LEU A 48 -12.55 13.34 5.70
CA LEU A 48 -13.55 12.28 5.79
C LEU A 48 -14.66 12.48 4.74
N HIS A 49 -15.17 11.40 4.22
CA HIS A 49 -16.33 11.36 3.32
C HIS A 49 -17.48 10.56 3.95
N MET A 50 -18.63 10.48 3.26
CA MET A 50 -19.83 9.82 3.78
C MET A 50 -19.62 8.37 4.20
N GLY A 51 -18.73 7.62 3.51
CA GLY A 51 -18.39 6.24 3.92
C GLY A 51 -17.78 6.18 5.31
N HIS A 52 -16.86 7.08 5.63
CA HIS A 52 -16.31 7.21 6.98
C HIS A 52 -17.39 7.59 8.01
N GLY A 53 -18.29 8.51 7.65
CA GLY A 53 -19.40 8.90 8.52
C GLY A 53 -20.31 7.72 8.84
N PHE A 54 -20.72 6.96 7.84
CA PHE A 54 -21.55 5.77 7.98
C PHE A 54 -20.88 4.71 8.87
N GLN A 55 -19.66 4.34 8.56
CA GLN A 55 -18.88 3.35 9.30
C GLN A 55 -18.71 3.74 10.77
N ASN A 56 -18.30 4.99 11.02
CA ASN A 56 -18.09 5.48 12.38
C ASN A 56 -19.40 5.54 13.17
N THR A 57 -20.51 5.90 12.55
CA THR A 57 -21.82 5.89 13.19
C THR A 57 -22.24 4.49 13.64
N LEU A 58 -22.01 3.46 12.84
CA LEU A 58 -22.29 2.07 13.20
C LEU A 58 -21.43 1.63 14.39
N MET A 59 -20.12 1.92 14.36
CA MET A 59 -19.21 1.59 15.45
C MET A 59 -19.58 2.34 16.74
N ASP A 60 -19.90 3.62 16.63
CA ASP A 60 -20.29 4.44 17.79
C ASP A 60 -21.57 3.92 18.43
N ALA A 61 -22.56 3.50 17.64
CA ALA A 61 -23.78 2.89 18.16
C ALA A 61 -23.48 1.62 18.98
N LEU A 62 -22.61 0.73 18.47
CA LEU A 62 -22.21 -0.48 19.19
C LEU A 62 -21.44 -0.18 20.47
N VAL A 63 -20.48 0.73 20.40
CA VAL A 63 -19.65 1.17 21.54
C VAL A 63 -20.52 1.79 22.63
N ARG A 64 -21.44 2.68 22.28
CA ARG A 64 -22.37 3.30 23.23
C ARG A 64 -23.31 2.28 23.85
N HIS A 65 -23.85 1.36 23.05
CA HIS A 65 -24.68 0.27 23.57
C HIS A 65 -23.92 -0.58 24.59
N LYS A 66 -22.70 -0.96 24.31
CA LYS A 66 -21.87 -1.76 25.23
C LYS A 66 -21.53 -1.00 26.53
N ARG A 67 -21.20 0.29 26.45
CA ARG A 67 -21.00 1.12 27.64
C ARG A 67 -22.28 1.16 28.52
N MET A 68 -23.44 1.36 27.88
CA MET A 68 -24.71 1.36 28.60
C MET A 68 -25.07 0.00 29.20
N SER A 69 -24.56 -1.09 28.62
CA SER A 69 -24.72 -2.47 29.12
C SER A 69 -23.69 -2.85 30.21
N GLY A 70 -22.83 -1.92 30.62
CA GLY A 70 -21.88 -2.11 31.74
C GLY A 70 -20.55 -2.75 31.38
N PHE A 71 -20.23 -2.91 30.07
CA PHE A 71 -18.92 -3.40 29.63
C PHE A 71 -17.80 -2.40 29.90
N ASP A 72 -16.56 -2.91 30.03
CA ASP A 72 -15.36 -2.09 29.92
C ASP A 72 -15.03 -1.87 28.43
N VAL A 73 -15.19 -0.64 27.95
CA VAL A 73 -15.22 -0.35 26.51
C VAL A 73 -14.08 0.55 26.09
N LEU A 74 -13.31 0.08 25.10
CA LEU A 74 -12.35 0.87 24.35
C LEU A 74 -12.79 1.00 22.89
N TRP A 75 -12.95 2.23 22.40
CA TRP A 75 -12.97 2.51 20.98
C TRP A 75 -11.65 3.17 20.60
N GLN A 76 -10.73 2.35 20.07
CA GLN A 76 -9.39 2.78 19.67
C GLN A 76 -9.45 3.60 18.40
N VAL A 77 -8.88 4.81 18.45
CA VAL A 77 -8.79 5.74 17.33
C VAL A 77 -7.36 5.85 16.81
N GLY A 78 -7.22 6.19 15.54
CA GLY A 78 -5.93 6.45 14.91
C GLY A 78 -6.08 6.94 13.48
N VAL A 79 -4.96 7.30 12.88
CA VAL A 79 -4.86 7.71 11.47
C VAL A 79 -3.73 6.96 10.77
N ASP A 80 -3.92 6.67 9.49
CA ASP A 80 -2.92 6.00 8.67
C ASP A 80 -2.07 7.01 7.89
N HIS A 81 -0.75 6.77 7.87
CA HIS A 81 0.19 7.58 7.10
C HIS A 81 0.01 7.45 5.58
N ALA A 82 -0.59 6.34 5.11
CA ALA A 82 -0.93 6.09 3.70
C ALA A 82 0.25 6.28 2.72
N GLY A 83 1.46 6.09 3.16
CA GLY A 83 2.73 6.04 2.43
C GLY A 83 2.75 6.79 1.09
N ILE A 84 2.71 6.02 -0.01
CA ILE A 84 2.76 6.53 -1.39
C ILE A 84 1.65 7.56 -1.68
N ALA A 85 0.41 7.28 -1.25
CA ALA A 85 -0.72 8.17 -1.51
C ALA A 85 -0.53 9.56 -0.88
N THR A 86 0.03 9.64 0.32
CA THR A 86 0.36 10.92 0.98
C THR A 86 1.48 11.66 0.24
N GLN A 87 2.51 10.94 -0.20
CA GLN A 87 3.58 11.53 -1.02
C GLN A 87 3.03 12.09 -2.32
N MET A 88 2.18 11.36 -3.05
CA MET A 88 1.53 11.85 -4.28
C MET A 88 0.72 13.13 -4.06
N VAL A 89 0.03 13.27 -2.92
CA VAL A 89 -0.69 14.50 -2.59
C VAL A 89 0.28 15.67 -2.45
N VAL A 90 1.41 15.46 -1.76
CA VAL A 90 2.42 16.49 -1.57
C VAL A 90 3.14 16.82 -2.88
N GLU A 91 3.43 15.83 -3.72
CA GLU A 91 4.01 16.02 -5.06
C GLU A 91 3.13 16.91 -5.94
N ARG A 92 1.81 16.64 -5.99
CA ARG A 92 0.85 17.50 -6.72
C ARG A 92 0.82 18.94 -6.20
N GLN A 93 1.02 19.14 -4.90
CA GLN A 93 1.14 20.50 -4.35
C GLN A 93 2.41 21.18 -4.82
N LEU A 94 3.55 20.48 -4.79
CA LEU A 94 4.83 20.98 -5.31
C LEU A 94 4.72 21.35 -6.79
N GLU A 95 4.12 20.49 -7.61
CA GLU A 95 3.88 20.75 -9.03
C GLU A 95 3.08 22.04 -9.25
N SER A 96 2.05 22.29 -8.43
CA SER A 96 1.29 23.53 -8.48
C SER A 96 2.10 24.79 -8.13
N GLU A 97 3.20 24.62 -7.38
CA GLU A 97 4.17 25.65 -7.03
C GLU A 97 5.34 25.71 -8.04
N GLY A 98 5.34 24.88 -9.08
CA GLY A 98 6.42 24.79 -10.07
C GLY A 98 7.68 24.09 -9.54
N LEU A 99 7.55 23.31 -8.47
CA LEU A 99 8.61 22.55 -7.83
C LEU A 99 8.47 21.06 -8.09
N THR A 100 9.60 20.32 -8.03
CA THR A 100 9.62 18.88 -8.10
C THR A 100 10.26 18.29 -6.85
N ARG A 101 9.91 17.04 -6.54
CA ARG A 101 10.49 16.28 -5.43
C ARG A 101 12.01 16.20 -5.51
N GLU A 102 12.55 15.93 -6.71
CA GLU A 102 13.98 15.86 -6.98
C GLU A 102 14.64 17.24 -6.81
N GLY A 103 13.97 18.30 -7.26
CA GLY A 103 14.48 19.68 -7.21
C GLY A 103 14.66 20.20 -5.79
N ILE A 104 13.74 19.86 -4.87
CA ILE A 104 13.86 20.29 -3.46
C ILE A 104 14.70 19.33 -2.62
N GLY A 105 14.90 18.09 -3.08
CA GLY A 105 15.66 17.06 -2.39
C GLY A 105 14.91 16.39 -1.24
N ARG A 106 15.42 15.22 -0.82
CA ARG A 106 14.73 14.29 0.10
C ARG A 106 14.35 14.94 1.44
N LYS A 107 15.25 15.66 2.08
CA LYS A 107 15.00 16.21 3.43
C LYS A 107 13.85 17.23 3.44
N GLU A 108 13.84 18.12 2.45
CA GLU A 108 12.79 19.13 2.36
C GLU A 108 11.46 18.51 1.93
N PHE A 109 11.50 17.50 1.06
CA PHE A 109 10.31 16.72 0.71
C PHE A 109 9.69 16.01 1.93
N GLU A 110 10.51 15.28 2.70
CA GLU A 110 10.07 14.62 3.94
C GLU A 110 9.43 15.62 4.92
N LYS A 111 10.04 16.80 5.11
CA LYS A 111 9.48 17.85 5.94
C LYS A 111 8.10 18.29 5.46
N LYS A 112 7.92 18.52 4.16
CA LYS A 112 6.61 18.88 3.59
C LYS A 112 5.56 17.78 3.78
N VAL A 113 5.97 16.51 3.70
CA VAL A 113 5.08 15.37 3.99
C VAL A 113 4.65 15.36 5.46
N TRP A 114 5.55 15.62 6.39
CA TRP A 114 5.21 15.74 7.81
C TRP A 114 4.31 16.94 8.10
N ASP A 115 4.57 18.10 7.51
CA ASP A 115 3.73 19.30 7.61
C ASP A 115 2.30 19.02 7.09
N TRP A 116 2.19 18.28 5.99
CA TRP A 116 0.90 17.81 5.47
C TRP A 116 0.19 16.87 6.44
N LYS A 117 0.90 15.89 7.01
CA LYS A 117 0.35 14.96 8.01
C LYS A 117 -0.25 15.71 9.20
N GLU A 118 0.47 16.68 9.75
CA GLU A 118 -0.03 17.47 10.88
C GLU A 118 -1.31 18.22 10.51
N LYS A 119 -1.33 18.85 9.35
CA LYS A 119 -2.49 19.60 8.86
C LYS A 119 -3.68 18.71 8.55
N SER A 120 -3.48 17.60 7.87
CA SER A 120 -4.55 16.69 7.45
C SER A 120 -5.06 15.84 8.60
N GLY A 121 -4.18 15.29 9.44
CA GLY A 121 -4.54 14.50 10.63
C GLY A 121 -5.39 15.30 11.59
N SER A 122 -5.01 16.53 11.93
CA SER A 122 -5.79 17.40 12.80
C SER A 122 -7.19 17.70 12.25
N LYS A 123 -7.35 17.81 10.93
CA LYS A 123 -8.65 18.00 10.29
C LYS A 123 -9.55 16.76 10.42
N ILE A 124 -8.99 15.57 10.22
CA ILE A 124 -9.69 14.29 10.35
C ILE A 124 -10.23 14.14 11.80
N THR A 125 -9.39 14.36 12.78
CA THR A 125 -9.80 14.22 14.19
C THR A 125 -10.84 15.27 14.60
N GLN A 126 -10.76 16.49 14.08
CA GLN A 126 -11.82 17.49 14.25
C GLN A 126 -13.14 17.07 13.61
N GLN A 127 -13.10 16.43 12.43
CA GLN A 127 -14.31 15.92 11.80
C GLN A 127 -14.95 14.77 12.58
N LEU A 128 -14.15 13.87 13.16
CA LEU A 128 -14.65 12.82 14.04
C LEU A 128 -15.29 13.39 15.30
N ARG A 129 -14.69 14.42 15.91
CA ARG A 129 -15.31 15.16 17.03
C ARG A 129 -16.62 15.79 16.62
N ARG A 130 -16.67 16.34 15.42
CA ARG A 130 -17.88 16.97 14.88
C ARG A 130 -18.99 15.96 14.59
N LEU A 131 -18.65 14.71 14.28
CA LEU A 131 -19.59 13.58 14.16
C LEU A 131 -20.08 13.10 15.55
N GLY A 132 -19.46 13.53 16.63
CA GLY A 132 -19.79 13.10 17.99
C GLY A 132 -19.22 11.73 18.35
N ALA A 133 -18.15 11.28 17.67
CA ALA A 133 -17.54 9.98 17.89
C ALA A 133 -17.05 9.80 19.33
N SER A 134 -17.49 8.74 20.01
CA SER A 134 -17.16 8.47 21.42
C SER A 134 -15.88 7.64 21.58
N VAL A 135 -14.81 8.06 20.88
CA VAL A 135 -13.48 7.43 20.92
C VAL A 135 -12.67 7.86 22.14
N ASP A 136 -11.68 7.05 22.50
CA ASP A 136 -10.69 7.43 23.51
C ASP A 136 -9.54 8.23 22.86
N TRP A 137 -9.62 9.55 22.95
CA TRP A 137 -8.62 10.46 22.38
C TRP A 137 -7.26 10.38 23.09
N SER A 138 -7.20 9.91 24.32
CA SER A 138 -5.93 9.75 25.04
C SER A 138 -5.04 8.64 24.44
N ARG A 139 -5.66 7.78 23.61
CA ARG A 139 -5.02 6.65 22.93
C ARG A 139 -4.95 6.83 21.41
N GLU A 140 -5.07 8.07 20.91
CA GLU A 140 -4.93 8.35 19.49
C GLU A 140 -3.58 7.84 18.98
N ALA A 141 -3.61 6.98 17.94
CA ALA A 141 -2.43 6.37 17.35
C ALA A 141 -2.17 6.88 15.93
N PHE A 142 -0.92 6.87 15.54
CA PHE A 142 -0.50 7.15 14.17
C PHE A 142 0.41 6.03 13.68
N THR A 143 0.13 5.46 12.51
CA THR A 143 0.81 4.26 12.00
C THR A 143 2.33 4.41 11.79
N MET A 144 2.87 5.64 11.80
CA MET A 144 4.32 5.92 11.78
C MET A 144 4.83 6.59 13.07
N SER A 145 4.10 6.50 14.19
CA SER A 145 4.63 6.93 15.49
C SER A 145 5.86 6.10 15.89
N ASP A 146 6.68 6.65 16.78
CA ASP A 146 7.96 6.02 17.16
C ASP A 146 7.77 4.62 17.78
N ASP A 147 6.75 4.44 18.61
CA ASP A 147 6.38 3.17 19.24
C ASP A 147 5.92 2.13 18.23
N LEU A 148 5.05 2.50 17.28
CA LEU A 148 4.60 1.60 16.22
C LEU A 148 5.73 1.30 15.23
N SER A 149 6.59 2.27 14.93
CA SER A 149 7.78 2.07 14.11
C SER A 149 8.75 1.08 14.75
N LEU A 150 8.91 1.14 16.07
CA LEU A 150 9.72 0.17 16.82
C LEU A 150 9.09 -1.22 16.77
N ALA A 151 7.76 -1.32 16.97
CA ALA A 151 7.04 -2.59 16.90
C ALA A 151 7.18 -3.26 15.53
N VAL A 152 7.06 -2.49 14.43
CA VAL A 152 7.24 -2.98 13.05
C VAL A 152 8.66 -3.55 12.86
N LYS A 153 9.69 -2.83 13.33
CA LYS A 153 11.07 -3.31 13.25
C LYS A 153 11.29 -4.61 14.02
N GLU A 154 10.75 -4.70 15.23
CA GLU A 154 10.84 -5.90 16.06
C GLU A 154 10.18 -7.11 15.40
N VAL A 155 8.96 -6.93 14.85
CA VAL A 155 8.26 -7.99 14.13
C VAL A 155 9.04 -8.43 12.90
N PHE A 156 9.59 -7.48 12.13
CA PHE A 156 10.41 -7.78 10.94
C PHE A 156 11.63 -8.63 11.30
N ILE A 157 12.35 -8.28 12.39
CA ILE A 157 13.53 -9.01 12.85
C ILE A 157 13.14 -10.43 13.25
N ARG A 158 12.08 -10.61 14.05
CA ARG A 158 11.61 -11.94 14.45
C ARG A 158 11.25 -12.83 13.27
N LEU A 159 10.50 -12.29 12.30
CA LEU A 159 10.12 -13.03 11.10
C LEU A 159 11.34 -13.41 10.23
N TYR A 160 12.37 -12.56 10.22
CA TYR A 160 13.63 -12.85 9.54
C TYR A 160 14.39 -13.98 10.26
N ASP A 161 14.50 -13.91 11.58
CA ASP A 161 15.20 -14.93 12.41
C ASP A 161 14.48 -16.29 12.35
N GLU A 162 13.16 -16.30 12.21
CA GLU A 162 12.34 -17.50 11.99
C GLU A 162 12.41 -18.04 10.56
N GLY A 163 13.09 -17.35 9.63
CA GLY A 163 13.21 -17.73 8.22
C GLY A 163 11.95 -17.53 7.39
N LEU A 164 10.94 -16.82 7.91
CA LEU A 164 9.69 -16.52 7.21
C LEU A 164 9.83 -15.35 6.21
N ILE A 165 10.82 -14.48 6.44
CA ILE A 165 11.21 -13.41 5.54
C ILE A 165 12.63 -13.67 5.07
N TYR A 166 12.87 -13.56 3.77
CA TYR A 166 14.20 -13.69 3.18
C TYR A 166 14.38 -12.70 2.02
N ARG A 167 15.63 -12.37 1.70
CA ARG A 167 15.98 -11.57 0.55
C ARG A 167 16.11 -12.47 -0.68
N GLY A 168 15.40 -12.16 -1.76
CA GLY A 168 15.44 -12.90 -3.01
C GLY A 168 15.06 -12.02 -4.19
N GLU A 169 15.37 -12.51 -5.40
CA GLU A 169 14.95 -11.90 -6.65
C GLU A 169 13.58 -12.43 -7.04
N ARG A 170 12.68 -11.55 -7.43
CA ARG A 170 11.33 -11.86 -7.89
C ARG A 170 10.93 -10.95 -9.03
N LEU A 171 10.14 -11.48 -9.97
CA LEU A 171 9.45 -10.64 -10.95
C LEU A 171 8.36 -9.86 -10.22
N VAL A 172 8.32 -8.55 -10.44
CA VAL A 172 7.34 -7.64 -9.86
C VAL A 172 6.72 -6.78 -10.94
N ASN A 173 5.47 -6.37 -10.72
CA ASN A 173 4.87 -5.30 -11.50
C ASN A 173 5.53 -3.97 -11.07
N TRP A 174 5.97 -3.19 -12.02
CA TRP A 174 6.71 -1.95 -11.78
C TRP A 174 6.05 -0.77 -12.48
N ASP A 175 5.73 0.27 -11.74
CA ASP A 175 5.27 1.55 -12.30
C ASP A 175 6.49 2.45 -12.57
N THR A 176 6.69 2.79 -13.85
CA THR A 176 7.84 3.58 -14.28
C THR A 176 7.71 5.07 -13.98
N VAL A 177 6.48 5.56 -13.74
CA VAL A 177 6.21 6.96 -13.38
C VAL A 177 6.44 7.17 -11.90
N LEU A 178 5.86 6.31 -11.06
CA LEU A 178 6.04 6.34 -9.60
C LEU A 178 7.40 5.80 -9.15
N GLY A 179 8.09 5.01 -10.00
CA GLY A 179 9.36 4.38 -9.65
C GLY A 179 9.23 3.37 -8.51
N THR A 180 8.14 2.60 -8.48
CA THR A 180 7.85 1.64 -7.40
C THR A 180 7.28 0.33 -7.93
N ALA A 181 7.44 -0.74 -7.14
CA ALA A 181 6.71 -1.98 -7.34
C ALA A 181 5.23 -1.79 -6.96
N LEU A 182 4.36 -2.51 -7.67
CA LEU A 182 2.92 -2.54 -7.44
C LEU A 182 2.50 -3.93 -6.97
N SER A 183 1.43 -3.99 -6.18
CA SER A 183 0.75 -5.26 -5.88
C SER A 183 -0.07 -5.73 -7.08
N ASP A 184 -0.31 -7.04 -7.18
CA ASP A 184 -1.13 -7.60 -8.27
C ASP A 184 -2.56 -7.04 -8.27
N LEU A 185 -3.08 -6.61 -7.12
CA LEU A 185 -4.40 -5.99 -6.99
C LEU A 185 -4.49 -4.58 -7.59
N GLU A 186 -3.36 -3.92 -7.80
CA GLU A 186 -3.26 -2.57 -8.37
C GLU A 186 -3.04 -2.60 -9.89
N VAL A 187 -2.93 -3.80 -10.48
CA VAL A 187 -2.70 -4.00 -11.91
C VAL A 187 -3.97 -4.43 -12.59
N SER A 188 -4.41 -3.67 -13.59
CA SER A 188 -5.52 -4.04 -14.47
C SER A 188 -4.98 -4.71 -15.72
N SER A 189 -5.53 -5.89 -16.07
CA SER A 189 -5.23 -6.56 -17.33
C SER A 189 -6.21 -6.07 -18.40
N GLU A 190 -5.66 -5.56 -19.51
CA GLU A 190 -6.44 -5.11 -20.67
C GLU A 190 -6.05 -5.92 -21.89
N GLU A 191 -7.03 -6.21 -22.75
CA GLU A 191 -6.78 -6.87 -24.02
C GLU A 191 -6.30 -5.85 -25.06
N GLU A 192 -5.13 -6.10 -25.65
CA GLU A 192 -4.58 -5.29 -26.72
C GLU A 192 -4.47 -6.11 -28.02
N ASN A 193 -4.68 -5.43 -29.15
CA ASN A 193 -4.41 -6.01 -30.47
C ASN A 193 -2.91 -6.02 -30.71
N GLY A 194 -2.26 -7.14 -30.39
CA GLY A 194 -0.83 -7.35 -30.59
C GLY A 194 -0.52 -8.24 -31.80
N SER A 195 0.78 -8.34 -32.11
CA SER A 195 1.28 -9.25 -33.14
C SER A 195 2.22 -10.26 -32.51
N LEU A 196 2.22 -11.48 -33.04
CA LEU A 196 3.17 -12.51 -32.66
C LEU A 196 4.28 -12.55 -33.76
N TRP A 197 5.48 -12.22 -33.33
CA TRP A 197 6.66 -12.15 -34.23
C TRP A 197 7.42 -13.45 -34.18
N HIS A 198 7.73 -14.02 -35.34
CA HIS A 198 8.54 -15.22 -35.48
C HIS A 198 9.97 -14.81 -35.83
N ILE A 199 10.94 -15.25 -35.03
CA ILE A 199 12.36 -14.91 -35.14
C ILE A 199 13.16 -16.19 -35.32
N ASP A 200 13.96 -16.24 -36.36
CA ASP A 200 14.79 -17.39 -36.73
C ASP A 200 16.22 -17.25 -36.19
N TYR A 201 16.60 -18.15 -35.29
CA TYR A 201 17.95 -18.27 -34.77
C TYR A 201 18.71 -19.34 -35.55
N LYS A 202 19.84 -18.97 -36.14
CA LYS A 202 20.72 -19.92 -36.83
C LYS A 202 21.51 -20.73 -35.80
N ILE A 203 21.51 -22.06 -35.94
CA ILE A 203 22.23 -22.97 -35.06
C ILE A 203 23.57 -23.32 -35.71
N GLU A 204 24.58 -23.70 -34.91
CA GLU A 204 25.95 -24.03 -35.37
C GLU A 204 26.01 -25.19 -36.36
N ASP A 205 25.01 -26.09 -36.38
CA ASP A 205 24.90 -27.19 -37.32
C ASP A 205 24.26 -26.81 -38.67
N GLY A 206 23.94 -25.53 -38.85
CA GLY A 206 23.29 -24.98 -40.04
C GLY A 206 21.76 -25.07 -40.05
N SER A 207 21.15 -25.67 -39.04
CA SER A 207 19.70 -25.67 -38.85
C SER A 207 19.19 -24.33 -38.29
N THR A 208 17.87 -24.18 -38.24
CA THR A 208 17.19 -22.96 -37.68
C THR A 208 16.21 -23.34 -36.62
N LEU A 209 16.20 -22.58 -35.55
CA LEU A 209 15.18 -22.65 -34.48
C LEU A 209 14.36 -21.37 -34.49
N THR A 210 13.06 -21.50 -34.74
CA THR A 210 12.14 -20.36 -34.76
C THR A 210 11.52 -20.16 -33.37
N VAL A 211 11.61 -18.95 -32.86
CA VAL A 211 11.00 -18.52 -31.59
C VAL A 211 9.90 -17.50 -31.89
N ALA A 212 8.76 -17.61 -31.22
CA ALA A 212 7.67 -16.65 -31.34
C ALA A 212 7.62 -15.76 -30.11
N THR A 213 7.49 -14.45 -30.30
CA THR A 213 7.42 -13.45 -29.24
C THR A 213 6.44 -12.34 -29.58
N THR A 214 5.77 -11.80 -28.58
CA THR A 214 4.98 -10.55 -28.68
C THR A 214 5.85 -9.29 -28.51
N ARG A 215 7.11 -9.45 -28.09
CA ARG A 215 8.03 -8.36 -27.75
C ARG A 215 9.37 -8.51 -28.47
N PRO A 216 9.41 -8.25 -29.79
CA PRO A 216 10.62 -8.45 -30.61
C PRO A 216 11.79 -7.56 -30.19
N GLU A 217 11.54 -6.45 -29.50
CA GLU A 217 12.56 -5.54 -28.99
C GLU A 217 13.48 -6.19 -27.94
N THR A 218 13.04 -7.27 -27.30
CA THR A 218 13.84 -7.99 -26.30
C THR A 218 14.97 -8.85 -26.91
N LEU A 219 14.92 -9.09 -28.21
CA LEU A 219 15.91 -9.91 -28.97
C LEU A 219 17.36 -9.58 -28.63
N LEU A 220 17.67 -8.29 -28.52
CA LEU A 220 19.04 -7.83 -28.25
C LEU A 220 19.53 -8.20 -26.84
N GLY A 221 18.61 -8.50 -25.92
CA GLY A 221 18.88 -8.93 -24.54
C GLY A 221 18.94 -10.44 -24.35
N ASP A 222 18.65 -11.25 -25.39
CA ASP A 222 18.59 -12.71 -25.25
C ASP A 222 19.93 -13.30 -24.82
N THR A 223 19.92 -14.13 -23.79
CA THR A 223 21.09 -14.78 -23.21
C THR A 223 21.12 -16.29 -23.46
N ALA A 224 19.98 -16.90 -23.73
CA ALA A 224 19.81 -18.30 -24.02
C ALA A 224 18.51 -18.54 -24.80
N LEU A 225 18.41 -19.68 -25.49
CA LEU A 225 17.16 -20.25 -25.96
C LEU A 225 16.77 -21.43 -25.06
N ALA A 226 15.49 -21.61 -24.78
CA ALA A 226 15.04 -22.73 -23.97
C ALA A 226 14.11 -23.64 -24.77
N VAL A 227 14.31 -24.94 -24.66
CA VAL A 227 13.47 -25.96 -25.29
C VAL A 227 13.04 -27.00 -24.27
N ASN A 228 11.87 -27.60 -24.49
CA ASN A 228 11.42 -28.72 -23.68
C ASN A 228 12.23 -29.98 -24.03
N PRO A 229 12.90 -30.63 -23.05
CA PRO A 229 13.70 -31.84 -23.30
C PRO A 229 12.85 -33.06 -23.72
N GLU A 230 11.55 -33.06 -23.44
CA GLU A 230 10.63 -34.11 -23.84
C GLU A 230 10.09 -33.92 -25.29
N ASP A 231 10.35 -32.75 -25.90
CA ASP A 231 9.93 -32.48 -27.26
C ASP A 231 10.96 -33.06 -28.27
N ASP A 232 10.56 -34.12 -28.98
CA ASP A 232 11.39 -34.82 -29.94
C ASP A 232 11.94 -33.92 -31.06
N ARG A 233 11.28 -32.79 -31.34
CA ARG A 233 11.70 -31.85 -32.37
C ARG A 233 12.97 -31.10 -31.98
N TYR A 234 13.19 -30.87 -30.69
CA TYR A 234 14.21 -29.94 -30.20
C TYR A 234 15.22 -30.56 -29.22
N LYS A 235 14.95 -31.76 -28.69
CA LYS A 235 15.84 -32.41 -27.71
C LYS A 235 17.29 -32.53 -28.15
N ASN A 236 17.52 -32.72 -29.46
CA ASN A 236 18.86 -32.85 -30.05
C ASN A 236 19.60 -31.51 -30.20
N LEU A 237 18.92 -30.39 -29.92
CA LEU A 237 19.49 -29.05 -30.02
C LEU A 237 20.05 -28.57 -28.66
N ILE A 238 19.71 -29.25 -27.57
CA ILE A 238 20.13 -28.89 -26.21
C ILE A 238 21.67 -28.92 -26.14
N GLY A 239 22.25 -27.85 -25.60
CA GLY A 239 23.69 -27.64 -25.49
C GLY A 239 24.36 -27.03 -26.71
N LYS A 240 23.69 -27.00 -27.87
CA LYS A 240 24.25 -26.35 -29.08
C LYS A 240 24.21 -24.83 -28.96
N LYS A 241 24.99 -24.17 -29.82
CA LYS A 241 25.04 -22.73 -29.95
C LYS A 241 24.08 -22.25 -31.04
N ALA A 242 23.41 -21.12 -30.72
CA ALA A 242 22.57 -20.38 -31.63
C ALA A 242 23.08 -18.94 -31.77
N SER A 243 22.92 -18.34 -32.93
CA SER A 243 23.29 -16.93 -33.13
C SER A 243 22.09 -16.02 -32.99
N VAL A 244 22.21 -15.01 -32.17
CA VAL A 244 21.19 -13.94 -32.02
C VAL A 244 21.19 -13.12 -33.32
N PRO A 245 20.06 -13.04 -34.04
CA PRO A 245 19.96 -12.22 -35.25
C PRO A 245 20.36 -10.76 -34.99
N LEU A 246 20.81 -10.10 -36.06
CA LEU A 246 21.27 -8.70 -36.09
C LEU A 246 22.61 -8.43 -35.38
N VAL A 247 22.91 -9.09 -34.27
CA VAL A 247 24.14 -8.84 -33.46
C VAL A 247 25.16 -9.97 -33.54
N ASN A 248 24.80 -11.12 -34.15
CA ASN A 248 25.65 -12.30 -34.31
C ASN A 248 26.34 -12.80 -33.04
N ARG A 249 25.70 -12.58 -31.89
CA ARG A 249 26.15 -13.05 -30.58
C ARG A 249 25.72 -14.51 -30.40
N GLU A 250 26.65 -15.35 -29.96
CA GLU A 250 26.33 -16.75 -29.65
C GLU A 250 25.68 -16.89 -28.27
N ILE A 251 24.59 -17.67 -28.23
CA ILE A 251 23.86 -18.06 -27.01
C ILE A 251 23.68 -19.57 -27.00
N THR A 252 23.46 -20.14 -25.80
CA THR A 252 23.31 -21.60 -25.65
C THR A 252 21.84 -21.99 -25.63
N ILE A 253 21.51 -23.13 -26.22
CA ILE A 253 20.19 -23.74 -26.15
C ILE A 253 20.12 -24.58 -24.84
N LEU A 254 19.23 -24.21 -23.94
CA LEU A 254 19.05 -24.83 -22.64
C LEU A 254 17.84 -25.76 -22.60
N SER A 255 17.90 -26.74 -21.71
CA SER A 255 16.74 -27.58 -21.33
C SER A 255 15.93 -26.90 -20.27
N LEU A 256 14.63 -26.69 -20.50
CA LEU A 256 13.73 -26.15 -19.50
C LEU A 256 12.41 -26.92 -19.52
N ILE A 257 12.05 -27.50 -18.36
CA ILE A 257 10.83 -28.29 -18.20
C ILE A 257 9.65 -27.39 -17.82
N HIS A 258 9.94 -26.32 -17.09
CA HIS A 258 8.92 -25.38 -16.63
C HIS A 258 9.22 -23.97 -17.16
N ILE A 259 8.36 -23.48 -18.01
CA ILE A 259 8.31 -22.09 -18.47
C ILE A 259 7.05 -21.45 -17.92
#